data_3cb8a95d2fcd5adb4e88fc8b7c89af93
#
_entry.id   3cb8a95d2fcd5adb4e88fc8b7c89af93
#
_cell.length_a   1.000
_cell.length_b   1.000
_cell.length_c   1.000
_cell.angle_alpha   90.00
_cell.angle_beta   90.00
_cell.angle_gamma   90.00
#
_symmetry.space_group_name_H-M   'P 1'
#
loop_
_entity.id
_entity.type
_entity.pdbx_description
1 polymer ?
#
loop_
_entity_poly.entity_id
_entity_poly.type
_entity_poly.pdbx_seq_one_letter_code
_entity_poly.pdbx_strand_id
1 'polypeptide(L)'
;VIAECRIATKNVGRINPESIDDYLASGGYEALKKALQQTPEEIVFAIAKSGLRGRGGAGFSSGMKIKFTGEAICQLLECMRFIVCNADEGEPGTFKDRIIMEGNPHLYIEGMLIAAYAVSAEKGYIYIRGEYTKSIEMTRLALTQARARGFLGSDILGSGYTLDIELKIGAGSYLCGE
;
A
#
# COMPACT_ATOMS: atom_id res chain seq x y z
N VAL A 1 8.43 6.51 -31.94
CA VAL A 1 7.69 6.96 -30.73
C VAL A 1 7.52 5.74 -29.84
N ILE A 2 8.11 5.78 -28.66
CA ILE A 2 7.93 4.71 -27.65
C ILE A 2 6.52 4.86 -27.11
N ALA A 3 5.69 3.82 -27.20
CA ALA A 3 4.34 3.82 -26.66
C ALA A 3 4.41 3.90 -25.11
N GLU A 4 3.69 4.86 -24.52
CA GLU A 4 3.59 4.98 -23.07
C GLU A 4 2.77 3.83 -22.50
N CYS A 5 3.33 3.10 -21.51
CA CYS A 5 2.64 2.06 -20.77
C CYS A 5 2.41 2.50 -19.32
N ARG A 6 1.18 2.86 -18.97
CA ARG A 6 0.80 3.27 -17.61
C ARG A 6 0.26 2.07 -16.84
N ILE A 7 0.95 1.66 -15.78
CA ILE A 7 0.54 0.58 -14.87
C ILE A 7 0.01 1.17 -13.56
N ALA A 8 0.89 1.69 -12.71
CA ALA A 8 0.50 2.28 -11.42
C ALA A 8 -0.35 3.56 -11.56
N THR A 9 -0.15 4.31 -12.63
CA THR A 9 -0.91 5.55 -12.92
C THR A 9 -2.04 5.34 -13.93
N LYS A 10 -2.42 4.09 -14.21
CA LYS A 10 -3.44 3.73 -15.23
C LYS A 10 -4.75 4.49 -15.05
N ASN A 11 -5.22 4.61 -13.81
CA ASN A 11 -6.51 5.20 -13.47
C ASN A 11 -6.42 6.70 -13.11
N VAL A 12 -5.21 7.25 -12.97
CA VAL A 12 -5.02 8.68 -12.65
C VAL A 12 -5.58 9.54 -13.77
N GLY A 13 -6.49 10.46 -13.41
CA GLY A 13 -7.21 11.32 -14.36
C GLY A 13 -8.33 10.62 -15.13
N ARG A 14 -8.67 9.36 -14.80
CA ARG A 14 -9.76 8.59 -15.44
C ARG A 14 -10.88 8.23 -14.49
N ILE A 15 -10.60 8.17 -13.19
CA ILE A 15 -11.58 7.95 -12.13
C ILE A 15 -11.66 9.18 -11.23
N ASN A 16 -12.75 9.33 -10.51
CA ASN A 16 -12.83 10.29 -9.41
C ASN A 16 -12.05 9.73 -8.20
N PRO A 17 -10.91 10.32 -7.82
CA PRO A 17 -10.09 9.79 -6.72
C PRO A 17 -10.75 9.93 -5.33
N GLU A 18 -11.81 10.74 -5.21
CA GLU A 18 -12.60 10.90 -4.00
C GLU A 18 -13.70 9.83 -3.85
N SER A 19 -13.86 8.95 -4.84
CA SER A 19 -14.93 7.95 -4.90
C SER A 19 -14.37 6.54 -4.87
N ILE A 20 -14.63 5.81 -3.79
CA ILE A 20 -14.33 4.38 -3.72
C ILE A 20 -15.13 3.59 -4.77
N ASP A 21 -16.34 4.04 -5.11
CA ASP A 21 -17.19 3.36 -6.09
C ASP A 21 -16.58 3.42 -7.49
N ASP A 22 -15.96 4.54 -7.87
CA ASP A 22 -15.21 4.65 -9.13
C ASP A 22 -14.00 3.71 -9.15
N TYR A 23 -13.30 3.62 -8.01
CA TYR A 23 -12.18 2.68 -7.88
C TYR A 23 -12.65 1.23 -8.03
N LEU A 24 -13.74 0.85 -7.35
CA LEU A 24 -14.34 -0.48 -7.46
C LEU A 24 -14.80 -0.78 -8.89
N ALA A 25 -15.46 0.17 -9.57
CA ALA A 25 -15.89 0.03 -10.95
C ALA A 25 -14.70 -0.16 -11.92
N SER A 26 -13.51 0.34 -11.58
CA SER A 26 -12.28 0.14 -12.34
C SER A 26 -11.55 -1.19 -12.04
N GLY A 27 -12.15 -2.05 -11.23
CA GLY A 27 -11.57 -3.34 -10.78
C GLY A 27 -10.74 -3.23 -9.50
N GLY A 28 -10.91 -2.17 -8.74
CA GLY A 28 -10.23 -1.97 -7.45
C GLY A 28 -10.66 -2.99 -6.40
N TYR A 29 -9.76 -3.33 -5.49
CA TYR A 29 -9.87 -4.34 -4.44
C TYR A 29 -10.10 -5.79 -4.91
N GLU A 30 -10.16 -6.04 -6.22
CA GLU A 30 -10.24 -7.42 -6.74
C GLU A 30 -8.95 -8.21 -6.50
N ALA A 31 -7.80 -7.53 -6.52
CA ALA A 31 -6.53 -8.17 -6.17
C ALA A 31 -6.47 -8.54 -4.68
N LEU A 32 -6.99 -7.68 -3.80
CA LEU A 32 -7.11 -8.00 -2.37
C LEU A 32 -8.03 -9.20 -2.13
N LYS A 33 -9.23 -9.21 -2.75
CA LYS A 33 -10.17 -10.35 -2.64
C LYS A 33 -9.50 -11.66 -3.05
N LYS A 34 -8.77 -11.64 -4.15
CA LYS A 34 -8.02 -12.80 -4.63
C LYS A 34 -6.87 -13.19 -3.69
N ALA A 35 -6.17 -12.22 -3.11
CA ALA A 35 -5.08 -12.47 -2.17
C ALA A 35 -5.59 -13.14 -0.88
N LEU A 36 -6.72 -12.69 -0.35
CA LEU A 36 -7.32 -13.27 0.87
C LEU A 36 -7.83 -14.71 0.69
N GLN A 37 -7.89 -15.23 -0.54
CA GLN A 37 -8.21 -16.64 -0.84
C GLN A 37 -6.96 -17.53 -0.94
N GLN A 38 -5.77 -16.94 -0.80
CA GLN A 38 -4.46 -17.61 -0.89
C GLN A 38 -3.76 -17.59 0.47
N THR A 39 -2.77 -18.45 0.64
CA THR A 39 -1.91 -18.37 1.83
C THR A 39 -0.91 -17.20 1.69
N PRO A 40 -0.39 -16.67 2.80
CA PRO A 40 0.69 -15.68 2.77
C PRO A 40 1.88 -16.11 1.94
N GLU A 41 2.27 -17.38 2.01
CA GLU A 41 3.41 -17.97 1.27
C GLU A 41 3.17 -17.97 -0.23
N GLU A 42 1.94 -18.26 -0.67
CA GLU A 42 1.56 -18.22 -2.10
C GLU A 42 1.66 -16.80 -2.65
N ILE A 43 1.27 -15.80 -1.86
CA ILE A 43 1.40 -14.38 -2.25
C ILE A 43 2.88 -13.98 -2.34
N VAL A 44 3.69 -14.35 -1.33
CA VAL A 44 5.14 -14.10 -1.36
C VAL A 44 5.76 -14.71 -2.61
N PHE A 45 5.41 -15.96 -2.91
CA PHE A 45 5.90 -16.65 -4.10
C PHE A 45 5.47 -15.94 -5.40
N ALA A 46 4.20 -15.54 -5.50
CA ALA A 46 3.68 -14.83 -6.67
C ALA A 46 4.40 -13.49 -6.89
N ILE A 47 4.63 -12.71 -5.82
CA ILE A 47 5.36 -11.44 -5.88
C ILE A 47 6.83 -11.67 -6.27
N ALA A 48 7.48 -12.69 -5.71
CA ALA A 48 8.86 -13.03 -6.06
C ALA A 48 8.98 -13.44 -7.53
N LYS A 49 8.06 -14.29 -8.01
CA LYS A 49 8.02 -14.77 -9.39
C LYS A 49 7.74 -13.64 -10.39
N SER A 50 6.99 -12.61 -10.00
CA SER A 50 6.68 -11.46 -10.86
C SER A 50 7.90 -10.59 -11.18
N GLY A 51 8.99 -10.71 -10.41
CA GLY A 51 10.16 -9.86 -10.52
C GLY A 51 9.94 -8.41 -10.09
N LEU A 52 8.84 -8.11 -9.37
CA LEU A 52 8.52 -6.77 -8.89
C LEU A 52 9.67 -6.21 -8.04
N ARG A 53 10.04 -4.97 -8.32
CA ARG A 53 11.10 -4.25 -7.61
C ARG A 53 10.60 -2.95 -7.00
N GLY A 54 11.21 -2.54 -5.90
CA GLY A 54 10.98 -1.24 -5.29
C GLY A 54 11.23 -0.08 -6.24
N ARG A 55 10.47 0.99 -6.08
CA ARG A 55 10.57 2.22 -6.89
C ARG A 55 11.09 3.43 -6.10
N GLY A 56 11.64 3.18 -4.91
CA GLY A 56 12.24 4.21 -4.06
C GLY A 56 13.73 4.50 -4.32
N GLY A 57 14.29 4.03 -5.45
CA GLY A 57 15.68 4.27 -5.85
C GLY A 57 16.54 3.01 -5.88
N ALA A 58 16.61 2.24 -4.79
CA ALA A 58 17.48 1.05 -4.67
C ALA A 58 17.06 -0.13 -5.57
N GLY A 59 15.83 -0.20 -6.05
CA GLY A 59 15.36 -1.26 -6.93
C GLY A 59 15.41 -2.67 -6.31
N PHE A 60 15.34 -2.78 -4.98
CA PHE A 60 15.39 -4.06 -4.29
C PHE A 60 14.18 -4.94 -4.64
N SER A 61 14.37 -6.26 -4.69
CA SER A 61 13.29 -7.21 -4.97
C SER A 61 12.20 -7.15 -3.90
N SER A 62 10.96 -6.83 -4.30
CA SER A 62 9.83 -6.75 -3.37
C SER A 62 9.51 -8.12 -2.76
N GLY A 63 9.57 -9.19 -3.56
CA GLY A 63 9.34 -10.55 -3.07
C GLY A 63 10.38 -11.00 -2.05
N MET A 64 11.65 -10.68 -2.27
CA MET A 64 12.73 -11.00 -1.30
C MET A 64 12.55 -10.20 0.00
N LYS A 65 12.17 -8.92 -0.08
CA LYS A 65 11.92 -8.11 1.10
C LYS A 65 10.80 -8.69 1.96
N ILE A 66 9.68 -9.05 1.35
CA ILE A 66 8.53 -9.65 2.03
C ILE A 66 8.91 -11.01 2.63
N LYS A 67 9.64 -11.85 1.87
CA LYS A 67 10.12 -13.15 2.32
C LYS A 67 11.00 -13.02 3.56
N PHE A 68 12.02 -12.16 3.55
CA PHE A 68 12.90 -11.94 4.69
C PHE A 68 12.13 -11.44 5.92
N THR A 69 11.13 -10.57 5.73
CA THR A 69 10.28 -10.12 6.82
C THR A 69 9.50 -11.28 7.44
N GLY A 70 8.94 -12.17 6.62
CA GLY A 70 8.21 -13.36 7.09
C GLY A 70 9.13 -14.35 7.84
N GLU A 71 10.33 -14.61 7.32
CA GLU A 71 11.29 -15.57 7.91
C GLU A 71 11.91 -15.06 9.22
N ALA A 72 12.24 -13.76 9.31
CA ALA A 72 12.86 -13.18 10.50
C ALA A 72 12.01 -13.31 11.78
N ILE A 73 10.72 -13.50 11.64
CA ILE A 73 9.73 -13.48 12.72
C ILE A 73 9.50 -14.87 13.32
N CYS A 74 9.81 -15.94 12.60
CA CYS A 74 9.70 -17.32 13.13
C CYS A 74 10.61 -17.59 14.34
N GLN A 75 11.56 -16.71 14.65
CA GLN A 75 12.51 -16.88 15.75
C GLN A 75 12.13 -16.15 17.04
N LEU A 76 11.11 -15.29 17.02
CA LEU A 76 10.70 -14.48 18.17
C LEU A 76 9.20 -14.69 18.44
N LEU A 77 8.89 -15.37 19.53
CA LEU A 77 7.56 -15.90 19.86
C LEU A 77 6.47 -14.85 20.15
N GLU A 78 6.77 -13.54 20.22
CA GLU A 78 5.78 -12.49 20.55
C GLU A 78 6.12 -11.14 19.89
N CYS A 79 6.39 -11.09 18.60
CA CYS A 79 6.64 -9.81 17.93
C CYS A 79 5.43 -9.36 17.12
N MET A 80 4.85 -8.21 17.48
CA MET A 80 3.89 -7.50 16.63
C MET A 80 4.53 -7.14 15.29
N ARG A 81 3.80 -7.36 14.21
CA ARG A 81 4.23 -7.08 12.84
C ARG A 81 3.56 -5.82 12.33
N PHE A 82 4.37 -4.98 11.73
CA PHE A 82 3.90 -3.71 11.18
C PHE A 82 4.17 -3.65 9.68
N ILE A 83 3.24 -3.02 8.94
CA ILE A 83 3.50 -2.57 7.57
C ILE A 83 3.60 -1.05 7.58
N VAL A 84 4.66 -0.50 7.00
CA VAL A 84 4.86 0.94 6.90
C VAL A 84 4.97 1.34 5.43
N CYS A 85 4.05 2.18 4.98
CA CYS A 85 4.15 2.84 3.70
C CYS A 85 4.95 4.13 3.87
N ASN A 86 6.17 4.14 3.34
CA ASN A 86 6.94 5.37 3.20
C ASN A 86 6.37 6.19 2.04
N ALA A 87 5.57 7.20 2.39
CA ALA A 87 5.02 8.20 1.48
C ALA A 87 5.63 9.59 1.73
N ASP A 88 6.81 9.61 2.34
CA ASP A 88 7.63 10.82 2.52
C ASP A 88 8.48 11.04 1.27
N GLU A 89 7.90 11.68 0.26
CA GLU A 89 8.56 12.00 -1.01
C GLU A 89 9.33 13.31 -0.89
N GLY A 90 10.47 13.25 -0.22
CA GLY A 90 11.28 14.43 0.14
C GLY A 90 12.28 14.88 -0.92
N GLU A 91 12.60 14.05 -1.91
CA GLU A 91 13.58 14.35 -2.94
C GLU A 91 13.14 15.53 -3.83
N PRO A 92 13.96 16.58 -4.02
CA PRO A 92 13.62 17.70 -4.89
C PRO A 92 13.27 17.26 -6.31
N GLY A 93 12.13 17.73 -6.82
CA GLY A 93 11.66 17.39 -8.17
C GLY A 93 10.97 16.03 -8.31
N THR A 94 10.86 15.23 -7.25
CA THR A 94 10.15 13.98 -7.25
C THR A 94 8.65 14.18 -6.97
N PHE A 95 7.79 13.53 -7.73
CA PHE A 95 6.32 13.64 -7.63
C PHE A 95 5.56 12.36 -7.99
N LYS A 96 6.26 11.23 -8.13
CA LYS A 96 5.70 9.93 -8.55
C LYS A 96 4.68 9.38 -7.54
N ASP A 97 4.95 9.53 -6.23
CA ASP A 97 4.10 9.02 -5.16
C ASP A 97 2.92 9.97 -4.93
N ARG A 98 3.15 11.28 -5.00
CA ARG A 98 2.12 12.30 -4.92
C ARG A 98 1.03 12.12 -5.96
N ILE A 99 1.39 11.82 -7.22
CA ILE A 99 0.43 11.57 -8.30
C ILE A 99 -0.50 10.40 -7.95
N ILE A 100 0.04 9.34 -7.35
CA ILE A 100 -0.76 8.17 -6.95
C ILE A 100 -1.65 8.52 -5.76
N MET A 101 -1.09 9.14 -4.72
CA MET A 101 -1.84 9.52 -3.52
C MET A 101 -3.01 10.46 -3.82
N GLU A 102 -2.84 11.39 -4.76
CA GLU A 102 -3.86 12.37 -5.13
C GLU A 102 -4.82 11.86 -6.22
N GLY A 103 -4.36 10.99 -7.11
CA GLY A 103 -5.12 10.58 -8.29
C GLY A 103 -5.75 9.19 -8.19
N ASN A 104 -5.27 8.33 -7.28
CA ASN A 104 -5.81 6.99 -7.04
C ASN A 104 -5.40 6.45 -5.66
N PRO A 105 -5.88 7.06 -4.55
CA PRO A 105 -5.43 6.72 -3.21
C PRO A 105 -5.76 5.28 -2.80
N HIS A 106 -6.84 4.71 -3.27
CA HIS A 106 -7.21 3.32 -2.95
C HIS A 106 -6.22 2.29 -3.50
N LEU A 107 -5.51 2.60 -4.59
CA LEU A 107 -4.56 1.67 -5.20
C LEU A 107 -3.41 1.29 -4.25
N TYR A 108 -2.79 2.29 -3.61
CA TYR A 108 -1.69 2.01 -2.71
C TYR A 108 -2.17 1.44 -1.36
N ILE A 109 -3.38 1.81 -0.90
CA ILE A 109 -4.01 1.19 0.27
C ILE A 109 -4.26 -0.31 0.01
N GLU A 110 -4.82 -0.67 -1.15
CA GLU A 110 -4.99 -2.08 -1.55
C GLU A 110 -3.63 -2.81 -1.59
N GLY A 111 -2.61 -2.19 -2.17
CA GLY A 111 -1.25 -2.75 -2.19
C GLY A 111 -0.67 -2.97 -0.79
N MET A 112 -0.90 -2.03 0.14
CA MET A 112 -0.52 -2.20 1.54
C MET A 112 -1.23 -3.35 2.21
N LEU A 113 -2.54 -3.51 1.99
CA LEU A 113 -3.34 -4.60 2.56
C LEU A 113 -2.82 -5.97 2.10
N ILE A 114 -2.52 -6.11 0.81
CA ILE A 114 -1.95 -7.34 0.26
C ILE A 114 -0.56 -7.63 0.86
N ALA A 115 0.30 -6.62 0.93
CA ALA A 115 1.62 -6.77 1.52
C ALA A 115 1.57 -7.07 3.02
N ALA A 116 0.64 -6.45 3.75
CA ALA A 116 0.42 -6.68 5.16
C ALA A 116 -0.07 -8.12 5.42
N TYR A 117 -1.02 -8.60 4.62
CA TYR A 117 -1.50 -9.97 4.72
C TYR A 117 -0.37 -10.98 4.44
N ALA A 118 0.45 -10.73 3.42
CA ALA A 118 1.58 -11.60 3.06
C ALA A 118 2.65 -11.75 4.17
N VAL A 119 2.79 -10.75 5.06
CA VAL A 119 3.68 -10.81 6.22
C VAL A 119 2.94 -11.00 7.54
N SER A 120 1.63 -11.20 7.50
CA SER A 120 0.75 -11.30 8.67
C SER A 120 0.91 -10.10 9.61
N ALA A 121 0.96 -8.89 9.07
CA ALA A 121 1.05 -7.68 9.86
C ALA A 121 -0.25 -7.42 10.63
N GLU A 122 -0.13 -6.91 11.85
CA GLU A 122 -1.26 -6.62 12.74
C GLU A 122 -1.67 -5.15 12.69
N LYS A 123 -0.77 -4.27 12.23
CA LYS A 123 -1.02 -2.84 12.11
C LYS A 123 -0.25 -2.22 10.95
N GLY A 124 -0.86 -1.22 10.32
CA GLY A 124 -0.27 -0.46 9.24
C GLY A 124 -0.08 1.02 9.58
N TYR A 125 0.94 1.63 8.98
CA TYR A 125 1.16 3.08 9.03
C TYR A 125 1.44 3.61 7.64
N ILE A 126 0.88 4.78 7.34
CA ILE A 126 1.24 5.58 6.17
C ILE A 126 1.92 6.84 6.69
N TYR A 127 3.17 7.06 6.33
CA TYR A 127 3.92 8.25 6.71
C TYR A 127 4.02 9.19 5.53
N ILE A 128 3.35 10.34 5.61
CA ILE A 128 3.30 11.35 4.54
C ILE A 128 3.95 12.64 5.06
N ARG A 129 4.76 13.30 4.25
CA ARG A 129 5.32 14.61 4.58
C ARG A 129 4.23 15.67 4.78
N GLY A 130 4.41 16.56 5.74
CA GLY A 130 3.41 17.54 6.15
C GLY A 130 3.02 18.54 5.05
N GLU A 131 3.91 18.78 4.08
CA GLU A 131 3.70 19.71 2.97
C GLU A 131 2.71 19.18 1.91
N TYR A 132 2.39 17.88 1.92
CA TYR A 132 1.47 17.25 0.96
C TYR A 132 0.04 17.26 1.48
N THR A 133 -0.51 18.46 1.74
CA THR A 133 -1.84 18.65 2.35
C THR A 133 -2.93 17.91 1.60
N LYS A 134 -2.97 18.02 0.27
CA LYS A 134 -3.95 17.31 -0.56
C LYS A 134 -3.79 15.80 -0.49
N SER A 135 -2.57 15.28 -0.54
CA SER A 135 -2.31 13.83 -0.40
C SER A 135 -2.78 13.31 0.96
N ILE A 136 -2.60 14.10 2.02
CA ILE A 136 -3.07 13.79 3.38
C ILE A 136 -4.60 13.71 3.42
N GLU A 137 -5.31 14.69 2.84
CA GLU A 137 -6.76 14.72 2.75
C GLU A 137 -7.32 13.53 1.98
N MET A 138 -6.75 13.25 0.79
CA MET A 138 -7.15 12.13 -0.05
C MET A 138 -6.91 10.78 0.64
N THR A 139 -5.80 10.64 1.34
CA THR A 139 -5.49 9.43 2.14
C THR A 139 -6.49 9.22 3.27
N ARG A 140 -6.81 10.27 4.03
CA ARG A 140 -7.82 10.19 5.10
C ARG A 140 -9.17 9.78 4.59
N LEU A 141 -9.62 10.38 3.49
CA LEU A 141 -10.88 10.04 2.85
C LEU A 141 -10.90 8.58 2.42
N ALA A 142 -9.86 8.13 1.72
CA ALA A 142 -9.77 6.76 1.23
C ALA A 142 -9.71 5.72 2.37
N LEU A 143 -8.99 5.99 3.46
CA LEU A 143 -8.98 5.12 4.64
C LEU A 143 -10.37 5.04 5.29
N THR A 144 -11.09 6.16 5.39
CA THR A 144 -12.44 6.21 5.92
C THR A 144 -13.41 5.39 5.06
N GLN A 145 -13.33 5.54 3.74
CA GLN A 145 -14.14 4.79 2.79
C GLN A 145 -13.81 3.29 2.81
N ALA A 146 -12.53 2.93 2.89
CA ALA A 146 -12.10 1.53 2.98
C ALA A 146 -12.63 0.84 4.24
N ARG A 147 -12.63 1.53 5.39
CA ARG A 147 -13.23 1.03 6.62
C ARG A 147 -14.74 0.84 6.47
N ALA A 148 -15.44 1.84 5.94
CA ALA A 148 -16.88 1.79 5.76
C ALA A 148 -17.34 0.65 4.84
N ARG A 149 -16.49 0.21 3.92
CA ARG A 149 -16.76 -0.87 2.96
C ARG A 149 -16.17 -2.23 3.38
N GLY A 150 -15.60 -2.36 4.60
CA GLY A 150 -15.03 -3.60 5.12
C GLY A 150 -13.73 -4.06 4.45
N PHE A 151 -13.03 -3.17 3.74
CA PHE A 151 -11.71 -3.45 3.21
C PHE A 151 -10.59 -3.19 4.22
N LEU A 152 -10.91 -2.57 5.36
CA LEU A 152 -9.97 -2.24 6.42
C LEU A 152 -10.67 -2.33 7.78
N GLY A 153 -9.97 -2.76 8.83
CA GLY A 153 -10.50 -2.97 10.17
C GLY A 153 -10.53 -4.44 10.56
N SER A 154 -11.56 -4.85 11.31
CA SER A 154 -11.74 -6.24 11.75
C SER A 154 -12.37 -7.10 10.66
N ASP A 155 -11.92 -8.36 10.59
CA ASP A 155 -12.50 -9.39 9.71
C ASP A 155 -12.69 -8.91 8.26
N ILE A 156 -11.61 -8.45 7.63
CA ILE A 156 -11.63 -7.89 6.28
C ILE A 156 -12.29 -8.86 5.30
N LEU A 157 -13.42 -8.45 4.74
CA LEU A 157 -14.22 -9.23 3.78
C LEU A 157 -14.60 -10.64 4.25
N GLY A 158 -14.70 -10.87 5.56
CA GLY A 158 -15.02 -12.19 6.12
C GLY A 158 -13.88 -13.21 6.06
N SER A 159 -12.65 -12.77 5.90
CA SER A 159 -11.46 -13.62 5.77
C SER A 159 -10.83 -14.05 7.10
N GLY A 160 -11.29 -13.50 8.22
CA GLY A 160 -10.65 -13.65 9.53
C GLY A 160 -9.42 -12.73 9.73
N TYR A 161 -8.93 -12.08 8.69
CA TYR A 161 -7.80 -11.17 8.79
C TYR A 161 -8.24 -9.78 9.28
N THR A 162 -7.49 -9.25 10.23
CA THR A 162 -7.74 -7.93 10.84
C THR A 162 -6.52 -7.06 10.65
N LEU A 163 -6.71 -5.87 10.08
CA LEU A 163 -5.67 -4.84 9.94
C LEU A 163 -6.31 -3.47 9.97
N ASP A 164 -5.75 -2.56 10.77
CA ASP A 164 -6.04 -1.13 10.64
C ASP A 164 -4.78 -0.35 10.26
N ILE A 165 -4.99 0.75 9.52
CA ILE A 165 -3.93 1.62 9.01
C ILE A 165 -4.10 3.01 9.57
N GLU A 166 -3.06 3.53 10.23
CA GLU A 166 -2.99 4.90 10.72
C GLU A 166 -2.18 5.78 9.78
N LEU A 167 -2.65 7.01 9.57
CA LEU A 167 -1.90 8.05 8.89
C LEU A 167 -1.03 8.81 9.91
N LYS A 168 0.27 8.87 9.64
CA LYS A 168 1.25 9.70 10.36
C LYS A 168 1.73 10.81 9.45
N ILE A 169 1.77 12.01 9.99
CA ILE A 169 2.18 13.22 9.25
C ILE A 169 3.59 13.60 9.70
N GLY A 170 4.48 13.77 8.75
CA GLY A 170 5.85 14.21 8.97
C GLY A 170 5.92 15.65 9.43
N ALA A 171 6.90 15.96 10.24
CA ALA A 171 7.15 17.31 10.80
C ALA A 171 8.23 18.10 10.05
N GLY A 172 8.52 17.75 8.79
CA GLY A 172 9.45 18.49 7.93
C GLY A 172 10.91 18.03 7.98
N SER A 173 11.22 16.88 8.61
CA SER A 173 12.55 16.29 8.52
C SER A 173 12.64 15.22 7.44
N TYR A 174 13.83 15.11 6.80
CA TYR A 174 14.17 14.06 5.85
C TYR A 174 14.49 12.75 6.61
N LEU A 175 13.44 12.14 7.21
CA LEU A 175 13.60 11.04 8.15
C LEU A 175 13.62 9.68 7.46
N CYS A 176 12.84 9.50 6.40
CA CYS A 176 12.63 8.19 5.78
C CYS A 176 13.62 7.87 4.65
N GLY A 177 14.63 8.70 4.46
CA GLY A 177 15.65 8.53 3.42
C GLY A 177 17.08 8.35 3.95
N GLU A 178 17.26 8.39 5.27
CA GLU A 178 18.56 8.16 5.93
C GLU A 178 18.83 6.66 6.12
#